data_eb201a4f0cebe787d5f782f07ab310e2
#
_entry.id   eb201a4f0cebe787d5f782f07ab310e2
#
_cell.length_a   1.000
_cell.length_b   1.000
_cell.length_c   1.000
_cell.angle_alpha   90.00
_cell.angle_beta   90.00
_cell.angle_gamma   90.00
#
_symmetry.space_group_name_H-M   'P 1'
#
loop_
_entity.id
_entity.type
_entity.pdbx_description
1 polymer ?
#
loop_
_entity_poly.entity_id
_entity_poly.type
_entity_poly.pdbx_seq_one_letter_code
_entity_poly.pdbx_strand_id
1 'polypeptide(L)'
;MENDAARRTLRVKKLLAIIAVIAGVFVLVTCSKPKITKEQQDNVAIRIFKNYDIKEIEFLRFAKNESTGSYTLKLRINNDENLETTISIMNITFLDKKDGELYLNPVGKFDDLQRKEVIKEDVPLSKIKIKYIGEK
;
A
#
# COMPACT_ATOMS: atom_id res chain seq x y z
N MET A 1 58.50 -13.86 7.71
CA MET A 1 57.45 -14.08 8.73
C MET A 1 56.49 -12.95 8.85
N GLU A 2 56.95 -11.72 8.93
CA GLU A 2 56.07 -10.55 9.02
C GLU A 2 55.13 -10.38 7.81
N ASN A 3 55.59 -10.75 6.60
CA ASN A 3 54.82 -10.65 5.38
C ASN A 3 53.62 -11.61 5.36
N ASP A 4 53.70 -12.77 5.97
CA ASP A 4 52.61 -13.73 6.02
C ASP A 4 51.48 -13.28 6.93
N ALA A 5 51.78 -12.65 8.05
CA ALA A 5 50.78 -12.10 8.95
C ALA A 5 50.05 -10.93 8.30
N ALA A 6 50.75 -10.04 7.60
CA ALA A 6 50.15 -8.93 6.87
C ALA A 6 49.25 -9.42 5.72
N ARG A 7 49.65 -10.46 4.99
CA ARG A 7 48.83 -11.07 3.95
C ARG A 7 47.53 -11.69 4.48
N ARG A 8 47.63 -12.37 5.62
CA ARG A 8 46.42 -12.94 6.28
C ARG A 8 45.46 -11.86 6.71
N THR A 9 45.94 -10.78 7.27
CA THR A 9 45.12 -9.65 7.68
C THR A 9 44.40 -9.02 6.49
N LEU A 10 45.09 -8.83 5.35
CA LEU A 10 44.52 -8.30 4.15
C LEU A 10 43.44 -9.20 3.58
N ARG A 11 43.65 -10.53 3.55
CA ARG A 11 42.65 -11.50 3.08
C ARG A 11 41.39 -11.47 3.92
N VAL A 12 41.53 -11.40 5.25
CA VAL A 12 40.40 -11.32 6.18
C VAL A 12 39.60 -10.03 5.96
N LYS A 13 40.25 -8.90 5.77
CA LYS A 13 39.59 -7.62 5.50
C LYS A 13 38.82 -7.66 4.17
N LYS A 14 39.39 -8.25 3.13
CA LYS A 14 38.70 -8.41 1.85
C LYS A 14 37.47 -9.31 1.96
N LEU A 15 37.59 -10.42 2.69
CA LEU A 15 36.46 -11.33 2.92
C LEU A 15 35.34 -10.65 3.70
N LEU A 16 35.65 -9.89 4.72
CA LEU A 16 34.67 -9.13 5.52
C LEU A 16 33.95 -8.08 4.67
N ALA A 17 34.68 -7.39 3.78
CA ALA A 17 34.07 -6.42 2.87
C ALA A 17 33.09 -7.08 1.90
N ILE A 18 33.43 -8.23 1.34
CA ILE A 18 32.54 -9.00 0.44
C ILE A 18 31.29 -9.46 1.17
N ILE A 19 31.42 -9.98 2.38
CA ILE A 19 30.28 -10.43 3.21
C ILE A 19 29.35 -9.26 3.49
N ALA A 20 29.88 -8.09 3.81
CA ALA A 20 29.08 -6.89 4.08
C ALA A 20 28.27 -6.45 2.85
N VAL A 21 28.85 -6.51 1.65
CA VAL A 21 28.16 -6.17 0.40
C VAL A 21 27.03 -7.17 0.12
N ILE A 22 27.28 -8.47 0.28
CA ILE A 22 26.27 -9.52 0.07
C ILE A 22 25.12 -9.35 1.06
N ALA A 23 25.40 -9.08 2.32
CA ALA A 23 24.40 -8.86 3.35
C ALA A 23 23.54 -7.62 3.03
N GLY A 24 24.15 -6.54 2.54
CA GLY A 24 23.43 -5.33 2.10
C GLY A 24 22.48 -5.59 0.95
N VAL A 25 22.91 -6.32 -0.07
CA VAL A 25 22.06 -6.69 -1.21
C VAL A 25 20.90 -7.58 -0.76
N PHE A 26 21.17 -8.55 0.10
CA PHE A 26 20.15 -9.45 0.63
C PHE A 26 19.08 -8.69 1.42
N VAL A 27 19.46 -7.71 2.25
CA VAL A 27 18.53 -6.87 3.01
C VAL A 27 17.65 -6.06 2.06
N LEU A 28 18.19 -5.52 0.97
CA LEU A 28 17.42 -4.79 -0.03
C LEU A 28 16.36 -5.68 -0.68
N VAL A 29 16.69 -6.93 -0.98
CA VAL A 29 15.73 -7.89 -1.57
C VAL A 29 14.63 -8.24 -0.58
N THR A 30 14.94 -8.45 0.71
CA THR A 30 13.94 -8.79 1.73
C THR A 30 13.05 -7.61 2.13
N CYS A 31 13.49 -6.37 1.88
CA CYS A 31 12.71 -5.17 2.18
C CYS A 31 11.81 -4.71 1.03
N SER A 32 11.78 -5.41 -0.10
CA SER A 32 10.95 -5.04 -1.24
C SER A 32 9.49 -5.50 -1.02
N LYS A 33 8.77 -4.72 -0.21
CA LYS A 33 7.32 -4.89 -0.04
C LYS A 33 6.59 -4.07 -1.10
N PRO A 34 5.39 -4.51 -1.54
CA PRO A 34 4.59 -3.70 -2.46
C PRO A 34 4.29 -2.34 -1.82
N LYS A 35 4.40 -1.30 -2.62
CA LYS A 35 4.16 0.06 -2.16
C LYS A 35 3.02 0.68 -2.94
N ILE A 36 2.17 1.40 -2.23
CA ILE A 36 1.12 2.22 -2.82
C ILE A 36 1.48 3.68 -2.60
N THR A 37 1.42 4.48 -3.67
CA THR A 37 1.79 5.90 -3.59
C THR A 37 0.67 6.69 -2.92
N LYS A 38 0.98 7.92 -2.48
CA LYS A 38 -0.02 8.84 -1.94
C LYS A 38 -1.08 9.15 -3.01
N GLU A 39 -0.66 9.41 -4.24
CA GLU A 39 -1.57 9.68 -5.36
C GLU A 39 -2.53 8.51 -5.61
N GLN A 40 -2.03 7.29 -5.57
CA GLN A 40 -2.87 6.09 -5.73
C GLN A 40 -3.88 5.96 -4.59
N GLN A 41 -3.49 6.26 -3.36
CA GLN A 41 -4.40 6.27 -2.22
C GLN A 41 -5.46 7.37 -2.38
N ASP A 42 -5.07 8.56 -2.83
CA ASP A 42 -6.00 9.64 -3.14
C ASP A 42 -7.02 9.22 -4.20
N ASN A 43 -6.59 8.55 -5.25
CA ASN A 43 -7.47 8.07 -6.31
C ASN A 43 -8.52 7.09 -5.77
N VAL A 44 -8.11 6.15 -4.93
CA VAL A 44 -9.03 5.19 -4.30
C VAL A 44 -10.01 5.92 -3.37
N ALA A 45 -9.53 6.87 -2.58
CA ALA A 45 -10.37 7.63 -1.66
C ALA A 45 -11.44 8.42 -2.42
N ILE A 46 -11.07 9.10 -3.49
CA ILE A 46 -12.01 9.85 -4.33
C ILE A 46 -13.05 8.91 -4.95
N ARG A 47 -12.60 7.76 -5.45
CA ARG A 47 -13.50 6.78 -6.06
C ARG A 47 -14.50 6.22 -5.05
N ILE A 48 -14.06 5.93 -3.83
CA ILE A 48 -14.95 5.49 -2.75
C ILE A 48 -15.93 6.61 -2.39
N PHE A 49 -15.45 7.83 -2.25
CA PHE A 49 -16.30 8.98 -1.93
C PHE A 49 -17.39 9.23 -2.98
N LYS A 50 -17.07 9.02 -4.26
CA LYS A 50 -18.05 9.16 -5.35
C LYS A 50 -19.18 8.13 -5.28
N ASN A 51 -18.88 6.95 -4.73
CA ASN A 51 -19.85 5.85 -4.61
C ASN A 51 -20.52 5.76 -3.25
N TYR A 52 -19.91 6.30 -2.19
CA TYR A 52 -20.37 6.20 -0.82
C TYR A 52 -20.29 7.55 -0.12
N ASP A 53 -21.31 7.87 0.68
CA ASP A 53 -21.34 9.09 1.47
C ASP A 53 -20.49 8.92 2.73
N ILE A 54 -19.19 9.13 2.60
CA ILE A 54 -18.21 8.96 3.66
C ILE A 54 -17.52 10.27 3.99
N LYS A 55 -16.94 10.37 5.18
CA LYS A 55 -16.22 11.56 5.65
C LYS A 55 -14.74 11.30 5.83
N GLU A 56 -14.37 10.09 6.20
CA GLU A 56 -12.99 9.73 6.54
C GLU A 56 -12.63 8.35 6.00
N ILE A 57 -11.41 8.23 5.48
CA ILE A 57 -10.82 6.97 5.07
C ILE A 57 -9.46 6.83 5.73
N GLU A 58 -9.20 5.67 6.33
CA GLU A 58 -7.88 5.29 6.80
C GLU A 58 -7.41 4.06 6.04
N PHE A 59 -6.28 4.20 5.34
CA PHE A 59 -5.65 3.08 4.66
C PHE A 59 -4.78 2.32 5.65
N LEU A 60 -5.06 1.03 5.84
CA LEU A 60 -4.45 0.22 6.88
C LEU A 60 -3.31 -0.65 6.38
N ARG A 61 -3.49 -1.30 5.23
CA ARG A 61 -2.51 -2.24 4.71
C ARG A 61 -2.64 -2.42 3.20
N PHE A 62 -1.49 -2.50 2.54
CA PHE A 62 -1.39 -2.87 1.13
C PHE A 62 -0.49 -4.08 1.01
N ALA A 63 -0.99 -5.16 0.40
CA ALA A 63 -0.24 -6.41 0.29
C ALA A 63 -0.41 -7.03 -1.09
N LYS A 64 0.57 -7.84 -1.49
CA LYS A 64 0.52 -8.61 -2.73
C LYS A 64 0.40 -10.09 -2.40
N ASN A 65 -0.50 -10.78 -3.10
CA ASN A 65 -0.60 -12.22 -3.04
C ASN A 65 0.33 -12.81 -4.11
N GLU A 66 1.40 -13.43 -3.68
CA GLU A 66 2.42 -13.97 -4.59
C GLU A 66 1.88 -15.13 -5.45
N SER A 67 0.89 -15.88 -4.94
CA SER A 67 0.29 -17.01 -5.65
C SER A 67 -0.58 -16.58 -6.83
N THR A 68 -1.31 -15.49 -6.69
CA THR A 68 -2.27 -15.01 -7.69
C THR A 68 -1.79 -13.76 -8.43
N GLY A 69 -0.78 -13.06 -7.89
CA GLY A 69 -0.32 -11.79 -8.42
C GLY A 69 -1.28 -10.62 -8.15
N SER A 70 -2.37 -10.84 -7.43
CA SER A 70 -3.31 -9.79 -7.07
C SER A 70 -2.84 -9.01 -5.86
N TYR A 71 -3.37 -7.80 -5.70
CA TYR A 71 -3.09 -6.94 -4.54
C TYR A 71 -4.33 -6.82 -3.67
N THR A 72 -4.14 -6.61 -2.37
CA THR A 72 -5.20 -6.34 -1.43
C THR A 72 -4.93 -5.02 -0.71
N LEU A 73 -5.96 -4.20 -0.58
CA LEU A 73 -5.90 -2.92 0.10
C LEU A 73 -6.94 -2.92 1.21
N LYS A 74 -6.47 -2.91 2.46
CA LYS A 74 -7.35 -2.86 3.63
C LYS A 74 -7.51 -1.42 4.06
N LEU A 75 -8.75 -1.03 4.34
CA LEU A 75 -9.08 0.33 4.76
C LEU A 75 -10.23 0.34 5.77
N ARG A 76 -10.34 1.46 6.47
CA ARG A 76 -11.40 1.72 7.47
C ARG A 76 -12.14 2.99 7.08
N ILE A 77 -13.47 2.96 7.17
CA ILE A 77 -14.35 4.07 6.81
C ILE A 77 -14.83 4.78 8.08
N ASN A 78 -14.84 6.11 8.04
CA ASN A 78 -15.37 6.98 9.10
C ASN A 78 -14.80 6.69 10.50
N ASN A 79 -13.56 6.24 10.58
CA ASN A 79 -12.87 5.90 11.82
C ASN A 79 -13.66 4.87 12.68
N ASP A 80 -14.42 4.01 12.04
CA ASP A 80 -15.26 3.02 12.69
C ASP A 80 -14.69 1.61 12.46
N GLU A 81 -14.31 0.94 13.55
CA GLU A 81 -13.73 -0.41 13.48
C GLU A 81 -14.68 -1.43 12.86
N ASN A 82 -15.98 -1.17 12.91
CA ASN A 82 -16.98 -2.02 12.27
C ASN A 82 -17.08 -1.79 10.77
N LEU A 83 -16.49 -0.71 10.25
CA LEU A 83 -16.52 -0.34 8.84
C LEU A 83 -15.15 -0.56 8.18
N GLU A 84 -14.55 -1.70 8.40
CA GLU A 84 -13.32 -2.11 7.73
C GLU A 84 -13.65 -3.00 6.53
N THR A 85 -12.90 -2.80 5.45
CA THR A 85 -13.06 -3.59 4.23
C THR A 85 -11.70 -3.82 3.56
N THR A 86 -11.65 -4.85 2.73
CA THR A 86 -10.48 -5.16 1.91
C THR A 86 -10.89 -5.16 0.45
N ILE A 87 -10.20 -4.35 -0.35
CA ILE A 87 -10.40 -4.28 -1.80
C ILE A 87 -9.39 -5.21 -2.44
N SER A 88 -9.87 -6.11 -3.31
CA SER A 88 -9.02 -6.99 -4.11
C SER A 88 -8.75 -6.31 -5.46
N ILE A 89 -7.48 -6.17 -5.80
CA ILE A 89 -7.03 -5.47 -7.00
C ILE A 89 -6.31 -6.45 -7.91
N MET A 90 -6.96 -6.81 -9.01
CA MET A 90 -6.39 -7.76 -9.97
C MET A 90 -5.39 -7.10 -10.90
N ASN A 91 -5.58 -5.81 -11.20
CA ASN A 91 -4.70 -5.04 -12.07
C ASN A 91 -4.33 -3.73 -11.37
N ILE A 92 -3.03 -3.48 -11.25
CA ILE A 92 -2.50 -2.30 -10.54
C ILE A 92 -2.98 -0.99 -11.16
N THR A 93 -3.35 -0.97 -12.45
CA THR A 93 -3.88 0.23 -13.11
C THR A 93 -5.19 0.71 -12.50
N PHE A 94 -5.89 -0.15 -11.75
CA PHE A 94 -7.06 0.24 -10.97
C PHE A 94 -6.76 1.43 -10.04
N LEU A 95 -5.55 1.48 -9.50
CA LEU A 95 -5.13 2.53 -8.57
C LEU A 95 -4.87 3.88 -9.26
N ASP A 96 -4.82 3.89 -10.58
CA ASP A 96 -4.57 5.13 -11.34
C ASP A 96 -5.88 5.83 -11.74
N LYS A 97 -7.03 5.27 -11.38
CA LYS A 97 -8.35 5.77 -11.78
C LYS A 97 -9.13 6.34 -10.59
N LYS A 98 -9.73 7.50 -10.80
CA LYS A 98 -10.60 8.18 -9.81
C LYS A 98 -12.08 7.91 -10.03
N ASP A 99 -12.44 7.39 -11.18
CA ASP A 99 -13.83 7.23 -11.63
C ASP A 99 -14.20 5.77 -11.79
N GLY A 100 -15.49 5.50 -11.76
CA GLY A 100 -16.08 4.20 -12.00
C GLY A 100 -16.77 3.64 -10.76
N GLU A 101 -17.56 2.62 -10.98
CA GLU A 101 -18.27 1.94 -9.92
C GLU A 101 -17.28 1.18 -9.03
N LEU A 102 -17.53 1.22 -7.74
CA LEU A 102 -16.74 0.48 -6.75
C LEU A 102 -17.69 0.03 -5.64
N TYR A 103 -17.71 -1.27 -5.39
CA TYR A 103 -18.54 -1.84 -4.33
C TYR A 103 -17.66 -2.34 -3.19
N LEU A 104 -17.97 -1.90 -1.98
CA LEU A 104 -17.26 -2.32 -0.78
C LEU A 104 -17.84 -3.62 -0.23
N ASN A 105 -16.97 -4.50 0.22
CA ASN A 105 -17.34 -5.81 0.76
C ASN A 105 -17.18 -5.82 2.29
N PRO A 106 -17.98 -6.63 3.01
CA PRO A 106 -19.03 -7.52 2.51
C PRO A 106 -20.27 -6.76 2.07
N VAL A 107 -21.00 -7.35 1.13
CA VAL A 107 -22.25 -6.78 0.62
C VAL A 107 -23.23 -6.58 1.78
N GLY A 108 -23.86 -5.43 1.82
CA GLY A 108 -24.82 -5.07 2.85
C GLY A 108 -24.24 -4.25 4.01
N LYS A 109 -22.97 -4.41 4.31
CA LYS A 109 -22.32 -3.72 5.45
C LYS A 109 -22.23 -2.21 5.23
N PHE A 110 -22.10 -1.77 3.99
CA PHE A 110 -21.96 -0.37 3.62
C PHE A 110 -23.18 0.21 2.91
N ASP A 111 -24.29 -0.52 2.88
CA ASP A 111 -25.48 -0.11 2.14
C ASP A 111 -26.04 1.25 2.61
N ASP A 112 -26.00 1.51 3.92
CA ASP A 112 -26.49 2.77 4.49
C ASP A 112 -25.69 3.99 4.01
N LEU A 113 -24.45 3.77 3.61
CA LEU A 113 -23.55 4.80 3.11
C LEU A 113 -23.56 4.90 1.58
N GLN A 114 -24.09 3.91 0.89
CA GLN A 114 -24.06 3.87 -0.56
C GLN A 114 -24.92 5.00 -1.15
N ARG A 115 -24.34 5.79 -2.05
CA ARG A 115 -25.04 6.86 -2.73
C ARG A 115 -26.04 6.28 -3.71
N LYS A 116 -27.20 6.91 -3.85
CA LYS A 116 -28.21 6.52 -4.85
C LYS A 116 -27.67 6.71 -6.26
N GLU A 117 -26.87 7.77 -6.45
CA GLU A 117 -26.21 8.05 -7.72
C GLU A 117 -24.73 8.31 -7.49
N VAL A 118 -23.89 7.74 -8.32
CA VAL A 118 -22.43 7.96 -8.27
C VAL A 118 -22.15 9.40 -8.70
N ILE A 119 -21.29 10.09 -7.93
CA ILE A 119 -20.85 11.43 -8.29
C ILE A 119 -19.97 11.34 -9.53
N LYS A 120 -20.34 12.06 -10.58
CA LYS A 120 -19.60 12.07 -11.86
C LYS A 120 -18.63 13.23 -11.98
N GLU A 121 -18.85 14.29 -11.20
CA GLU A 121 -18.00 15.47 -11.18
C GLU A 121 -16.72 15.23 -10.38
N ASP A 122 -15.72 16.05 -10.61
CA ASP A 122 -14.48 16.01 -9.82
C ASP A 122 -14.77 16.37 -8.37
N VAL A 123 -14.11 15.61 -7.47
CA VAL A 123 -14.23 15.82 -6.02
C VAL A 123 -12.89 16.31 -5.48
N PRO A 124 -12.87 17.46 -4.80
CA PRO A 124 -11.64 17.92 -4.16
C PRO A 124 -11.27 17.05 -2.96
N LEU A 125 -9.98 16.78 -2.77
CA LEU A 125 -9.48 15.98 -1.65
C LEU A 125 -9.85 16.58 -0.28
N SER A 126 -10.06 17.90 -0.22
CA SER A 126 -10.44 18.60 1.01
C SER A 126 -11.76 18.13 1.61
N LYS A 127 -12.60 17.44 0.83
CA LYS A 127 -13.88 16.90 1.33
C LYS A 127 -13.72 15.59 2.08
N ILE A 128 -12.56 14.96 2.00
CA ILE A 128 -12.29 13.65 2.60
C ILE A 128 -11.12 13.78 3.56
N LYS A 129 -11.30 13.30 4.78
CA LYS A 129 -10.18 13.16 5.71
C LYS A 129 -9.50 11.83 5.43
N ILE A 130 -8.24 11.88 5.00
CA ILE A 130 -7.49 10.69 4.59
C ILE A 130 -6.32 10.46 5.52
N LYS A 131 -6.22 9.24 6.04
CA LYS A 131 -5.03 8.76 6.75
C LYS A 131 -4.33 7.75 5.84
N TYR A 132 -3.09 8.06 5.48
CA TYR A 132 -2.31 7.29 4.50
C TYR A 132 -1.49 6.19 5.15
N ILE A 133 -1.23 5.13 4.39
CA ILE A 133 -0.25 4.12 4.80
C ILE A 133 1.12 4.78 4.89
N GLY A 134 1.82 4.55 6.00
CA GLY A 134 3.16 5.07 6.22
C GLY A 134 3.23 6.42 6.89
N GLU A 135 2.11 7.12 7.04
CA GLU A 135 2.03 8.34 7.84
C GLU A 135 1.69 8.00 9.29
N LYS A 136 2.47 8.51 10.21
CA LYS A 136 2.23 8.35 11.64
C LYS A 136 1.86 9.67 12.29
#